data_9c991769db40d251612c0379191e4ada
#
_entry.id   9c991769db40d251612c0379191e4ada
#
_cell.length_a   1.000
_cell.length_b   1.000
_cell.length_c   1.000
_cell.angle_alpha   90.00
_cell.angle_beta   90.00
_cell.angle_gamma   90.00
#
_symmetry.space_group_name_H-M   'P 1'
#
loop_
_entity.id
_entity.type
_entity.pdbx_description
1 polymer ?
#
loop_
_entity_poly.entity_id
_entity_poly.type
_entity_poly.pdbx_seq_one_letter_code
_entity_poly.pdbx_strand_id
1 'polypeptide(L)'
;MFLSLIVILLFAALLHHLFVWKPLDTSVLYQHHPYLKFGHRGTPVHEPENTMPSFNQAITDGCNAIELDVYRTIDGHLIVFHDDTLERTTNGTGIVADKTLDELQALNAAHIWPGRVEKIPTLAEVVKTLPPDTIFNFEIKNFSFFSEQRTELELVRFIHEHQLRDRVILSSFNPLNIWRVKMADPLIFTAYLWFNPSIFTFRHPLGVHLCHPDIFHPFTEDVNWGVQFWSRIKQIPMHVWVVNDEDDMRRFAADPNIKGMMTDDSKLLVETLKEAGL
;
A
#
# COMPACT_ATOMS: atom_id res chain seq x y z
N MET A 1 0.89 16.12 -39.43
CA MET A 1 -0.14 15.08 -39.20
C MET A 1 0.15 14.25 -37.93
N PHE A 2 1.31 13.57 -37.79
CA PHE A 2 1.64 12.76 -36.60
C PHE A 2 1.73 13.59 -35.32
N LEU A 3 2.43 14.72 -35.32
CA LEU A 3 2.55 15.61 -34.16
C LEU A 3 1.17 16.19 -33.75
N SER A 4 0.33 16.54 -34.69
CA SER A 4 -1.01 17.06 -34.41
C SER A 4 -1.89 15.99 -33.73
N LEU A 5 -1.76 14.72 -34.12
CA LEU A 5 -2.48 13.61 -33.49
C LEU A 5 -2.03 13.41 -32.05
N ILE A 6 -0.73 13.45 -31.78
CA ILE A 6 -0.19 13.35 -30.42
C ILE A 6 -0.73 14.47 -29.53
N VAL A 7 -0.72 15.71 -30.01
CA VAL A 7 -1.25 16.87 -29.26
C VAL A 7 -2.73 16.69 -28.95
N ILE A 8 -3.53 16.23 -29.92
CA ILE A 8 -4.96 15.94 -29.69
C ILE A 8 -5.16 14.86 -28.65
N LEU A 9 -4.39 13.77 -28.71
CA LEU A 9 -4.49 12.68 -27.73
C LEU A 9 -4.09 13.12 -26.33
N LEU A 10 -3.02 13.91 -26.20
CA LEU A 10 -2.60 14.47 -24.91
C LEU A 10 -3.64 15.44 -24.36
N PHE A 11 -4.23 16.27 -25.20
CA PHE A 11 -5.30 17.18 -24.80
C PHE A 11 -6.57 16.43 -24.39
N ALA A 12 -6.97 15.39 -25.14
CA ALA A 12 -8.09 14.54 -24.78
C ALA A 12 -7.84 13.79 -23.45
N ALA A 13 -6.62 13.27 -23.23
CA ALA A 13 -6.23 12.65 -21.97
C ALA A 13 -6.28 13.65 -20.80
N LEU A 14 -5.82 14.89 -21.02
CA LEU A 14 -5.92 15.95 -20.03
C LEU A 14 -7.38 16.29 -19.69
N LEU A 15 -8.23 16.44 -20.69
CA LEU A 15 -9.67 16.71 -20.49
C LEU A 15 -10.33 15.54 -19.75
N HIS A 16 -10.01 14.29 -20.11
CA HIS A 16 -10.49 13.12 -19.39
C HIS A 16 -10.06 13.16 -17.91
N HIS A 17 -8.78 13.40 -17.65
CA HIS A 17 -8.26 13.50 -16.29
C HIS A 17 -8.94 14.61 -15.48
N LEU A 18 -9.12 15.80 -16.07
CA LEU A 18 -9.68 16.94 -15.36
C LEU A 18 -11.19 16.82 -15.11
N PHE A 19 -11.96 16.33 -16.08
CA PHE A 19 -13.43 16.46 -16.09
C PHE A 19 -14.17 15.13 -16.07
N VAL A 20 -13.58 14.03 -16.53
CA VAL A 20 -14.27 12.76 -16.68
C VAL A 20 -13.90 11.79 -15.56
N TRP A 21 -12.61 11.67 -15.25
CA TRP A 21 -12.18 10.77 -14.18
C TRP A 21 -12.72 11.19 -12.83
N LYS A 22 -13.34 10.21 -12.16
CA LYS A 22 -13.77 10.29 -10.76
C LYS A 22 -13.26 9.06 -10.03
N PRO A 23 -12.73 9.21 -8.80
CA PRO A 23 -12.38 8.07 -7.96
C PRO A 23 -13.65 7.31 -7.57
N LEU A 24 -13.48 6.07 -7.12
CA LEU A 24 -14.55 5.33 -6.45
C LEU A 24 -14.94 6.03 -5.14
N ASP A 25 -16.17 5.82 -4.71
CA ASP A 25 -16.58 6.16 -3.35
C ASP A 25 -15.93 5.18 -2.36
N THR A 26 -14.98 5.69 -1.59
CA THR A 26 -14.21 4.92 -0.61
C THR A 26 -14.84 4.93 0.79
N SER A 27 -16.05 5.47 0.96
CA SER A 27 -16.71 5.63 2.26
C SER A 27 -16.85 4.33 3.05
N VAL A 28 -16.97 3.19 2.36
CA VAL A 28 -17.06 1.87 2.99
C VAL A 28 -15.82 1.54 3.84
N LEU A 29 -14.64 1.99 3.45
CA LEU A 29 -13.39 1.78 4.20
C LEU A 29 -13.39 2.48 5.57
N TYR A 30 -14.21 3.53 5.72
CA TYR A 30 -14.25 4.36 6.92
C TYR A 30 -15.52 4.17 7.76
N GLN A 31 -16.38 3.18 7.42
CA GLN A 31 -17.67 2.98 8.12
C GLN A 31 -17.50 2.63 9.60
N HIS A 32 -16.52 1.78 9.92
CA HIS A 32 -16.24 1.36 11.29
C HIS A 32 -15.17 2.22 11.98
N HIS A 33 -14.29 2.81 11.17
CA HIS A 33 -13.14 3.57 11.62
C HIS A 33 -13.02 4.84 10.77
N PRO A 34 -13.45 6.02 11.28
CA PRO A 34 -13.44 7.28 10.51
C PRO A 34 -12.03 7.73 10.13
N TYR A 35 -11.01 7.17 10.79
CA TYR A 35 -9.60 7.38 10.51
C TYR A 35 -8.85 6.03 10.52
N LEU A 36 -8.03 5.76 9.51
CA LEU A 36 -7.26 4.53 9.40
C LEU A 36 -5.87 4.69 10.00
N LYS A 37 -5.57 3.88 11.01
CA LYS A 37 -4.29 3.78 11.70
C LYS A 37 -3.58 2.54 11.15
N PHE A 38 -2.68 2.73 10.17
CA PHE A 38 -1.99 1.61 9.54
C PHE A 38 -0.69 1.30 10.27
N GLY A 39 -0.54 0.04 10.70
CA GLY A 39 0.78 -0.51 10.97
C GLY A 39 1.51 -0.77 9.65
N HIS A 40 2.58 0.00 9.36
CA HIS A 40 3.43 -0.16 8.17
C HIS A 40 4.30 -1.42 8.31
N ARG A 41 4.04 -2.46 7.51
CA ARG A 41 4.62 -3.81 7.70
C ARG A 41 4.35 -4.38 9.09
N GLY A 42 3.27 -3.93 9.74
CA GLY A 42 2.97 -4.16 11.16
C GLY A 42 3.50 -3.05 12.06
N THR A 43 4.49 -3.34 12.89
CA THR A 43 5.15 -2.37 13.77
C THR A 43 6.66 -2.67 13.88
N PRO A 44 7.45 -2.37 12.85
CA PRO A 44 8.85 -2.78 12.75
C PRO A 44 9.79 -2.16 13.80
N VAL A 45 9.35 -1.16 14.53
CA VAL A 45 10.06 -0.64 15.71
C VAL A 45 10.07 -1.67 16.85
N HIS A 46 9.03 -2.48 16.96
CA HIS A 46 8.82 -3.40 18.11
C HIS A 46 8.92 -4.88 17.75
N GLU A 47 8.63 -5.24 16.49
CA GLU A 47 8.55 -6.62 16.02
C GLU A 47 9.15 -6.76 14.59
N PRO A 48 9.61 -7.95 14.18
CA PRO A 48 10.13 -8.14 12.82
C PRO A 48 9.11 -7.77 11.74
N GLU A 49 9.48 -6.88 10.82
CA GLU A 49 8.61 -6.40 9.74
C GLU A 49 7.99 -7.53 8.91
N ASN A 50 6.76 -7.34 8.44
CA ASN A 50 6.06 -8.28 7.55
C ASN A 50 5.93 -9.71 8.14
N THR A 51 5.83 -9.82 9.46
CA THR A 51 5.63 -11.10 10.17
C THR A 51 4.33 -11.10 10.96
N MET A 52 3.83 -12.28 11.30
CA MET A 52 2.61 -12.41 12.10
C MET A 52 2.69 -11.72 13.47
N PRO A 53 3.80 -11.81 14.24
CA PRO A 53 3.95 -11.03 15.47
C PRO A 53 3.83 -9.53 15.26
N SER A 54 4.43 -8.97 14.19
CA SER A 54 4.37 -7.55 13.88
C SER A 54 2.95 -7.08 13.61
N PHE A 55 2.18 -7.84 12.83
CA PHE A 55 0.79 -7.52 12.54
C PHE A 55 -0.11 -7.62 13.78
N ASN A 56 0.05 -8.70 14.56
CA ASN A 56 -0.71 -8.89 15.80
C ASN A 56 -0.40 -7.80 16.83
N GLN A 57 0.87 -7.37 16.93
CA GLN A 57 1.25 -6.30 17.84
C GLN A 57 0.63 -4.98 17.41
N ALA A 58 0.67 -4.62 16.11
CA ALA A 58 0.04 -3.40 15.61
C ALA A 58 -1.47 -3.35 15.91
N ILE A 59 -2.18 -4.48 15.74
CA ILE A 59 -3.60 -4.58 16.10
C ILE A 59 -3.79 -4.46 17.63
N THR A 60 -2.92 -5.08 18.41
CA THR A 60 -2.97 -5.01 19.89
C THR A 60 -2.74 -3.58 20.39
N ASP A 61 -1.88 -2.82 19.75
CA ASP A 61 -1.61 -1.41 20.06
C ASP A 61 -2.81 -0.51 19.71
N GLY A 62 -3.75 -0.98 18.88
CA GLY A 62 -4.98 -0.27 18.49
C GLY A 62 -4.99 0.24 17.05
N CYS A 63 -4.09 -0.23 16.18
CA CYS A 63 -4.25 -0.06 14.75
C CYS A 63 -5.50 -0.81 14.26
N ASN A 64 -6.21 -0.20 13.31
CA ASN A 64 -7.40 -0.77 12.66
C ASN A 64 -7.15 -1.11 11.20
N ALA A 65 -5.93 -0.87 10.74
CA ALA A 65 -5.47 -1.14 9.40
C ALA A 65 -4.03 -1.65 9.39
N ILE A 66 -3.71 -2.49 8.43
CA ILE A 66 -2.36 -3.04 8.21
C ILE A 66 -1.94 -2.74 6.77
N GLU A 67 -0.77 -2.18 6.63
CA GLU A 67 -0.06 -2.13 5.37
C GLU A 67 0.95 -3.29 5.32
N LEU A 68 1.06 -3.94 4.18
CA LEU A 68 1.98 -5.05 3.94
C LEU A 68 2.35 -5.18 2.46
N ASP A 69 3.54 -5.73 2.23
CA ASP A 69 4.16 -5.87 0.92
C ASP A 69 3.90 -7.26 0.33
N VAL A 70 3.43 -7.33 -0.91
CA VAL A 70 3.06 -8.62 -1.52
C VAL A 70 3.92 -8.95 -2.72
N TYR A 71 4.56 -10.12 -2.65
CA TYR A 71 5.20 -10.80 -3.78
C TYR A 71 4.43 -12.05 -4.20
N ARG A 72 4.63 -12.46 -5.45
CA ARG A 72 4.23 -13.76 -5.96
C ARG A 72 5.46 -14.64 -6.13
N THR A 73 5.45 -15.82 -5.53
CA THR A 73 6.50 -16.83 -5.68
C THR A 73 6.52 -17.43 -7.09
N ILE A 74 7.61 -18.11 -7.46
CA ILE A 74 7.72 -18.75 -8.77
C ILE A 74 6.65 -19.85 -8.98
N ASP A 75 6.24 -20.52 -7.91
CA ASP A 75 5.17 -21.56 -7.90
C ASP A 75 3.76 -20.98 -7.65
N GLY A 76 3.61 -19.65 -7.62
CA GLY A 76 2.31 -18.98 -7.73
C GLY A 76 1.65 -18.56 -6.43
N HIS A 77 2.29 -18.69 -5.28
CA HIS A 77 1.74 -18.28 -3.99
C HIS A 77 1.96 -16.79 -3.71
N LEU A 78 1.00 -16.14 -3.06
CA LEU A 78 1.15 -14.79 -2.54
C LEU A 78 1.75 -14.84 -1.15
N ILE A 79 2.90 -14.19 -0.98
CA ILE A 79 3.65 -14.08 0.27
C ILE A 79 3.83 -12.64 0.68
N VAL A 80 4.13 -12.42 1.96
CA VAL A 80 4.34 -11.07 2.51
C VAL A 80 5.82 -10.84 2.78
N PHE A 81 6.44 -9.93 2.01
CA PHE A 81 7.86 -9.61 2.08
C PHE A 81 8.16 -8.29 1.38
N HIS A 82 9.15 -7.50 1.86
CA HIS A 82 9.37 -6.15 1.31
C HIS A 82 10.38 -6.08 0.17
N ASP A 83 11.59 -6.64 0.36
CA ASP A 83 12.72 -6.43 -0.55
C ASP A 83 12.66 -7.36 -1.76
N ASP A 84 13.31 -6.97 -2.86
CA ASP A 84 13.50 -7.84 -4.02
C ASP A 84 14.37 -9.05 -3.69
N THR A 85 15.22 -8.95 -2.65
CA THR A 85 16.19 -9.98 -2.23
C THR A 85 16.08 -10.33 -0.75
N LEU A 86 16.55 -11.51 -0.36
CA LEU A 86 16.33 -12.11 0.96
C LEU A 86 17.28 -11.63 2.06
N GLU A 87 18.39 -11.00 1.70
CA GLU A 87 19.57 -10.83 2.56
C GLU A 87 19.37 -9.92 3.76
N ARG A 88 18.48 -8.91 3.67
CA ARG A 88 18.37 -7.89 4.72
C ARG A 88 17.69 -8.41 5.99
N THR A 89 16.61 -9.16 5.86
CA THR A 89 15.77 -9.57 7.00
C THR A 89 15.80 -11.07 7.27
N THR A 90 16.31 -11.87 6.34
CA THR A 90 16.35 -13.33 6.47
C THR A 90 17.77 -13.89 6.52
N ASN A 91 17.88 -15.17 6.86
CA ASN A 91 19.10 -15.95 6.74
C ASN A 91 19.31 -16.57 5.34
N GLY A 92 18.47 -16.21 4.36
CA GLY A 92 18.57 -16.67 2.98
C GLY A 92 19.25 -15.67 2.06
N THR A 93 19.42 -16.08 0.79
CA THR A 93 20.01 -15.23 -0.26
C THR A 93 19.28 -15.38 -1.59
N GLY A 94 19.36 -14.34 -2.42
CA GLY A 94 18.85 -14.32 -3.78
C GLY A 94 17.47 -13.63 -3.91
N ILE A 95 16.94 -13.67 -5.13
CA ILE A 95 15.72 -12.96 -5.51
C ILE A 95 14.49 -13.70 -4.97
N VAL A 96 13.62 -12.98 -4.27
CA VAL A 96 12.39 -13.51 -3.64
C VAL A 96 11.46 -14.15 -4.68
N ALA A 97 11.26 -13.47 -5.80
CA ALA A 97 10.35 -13.90 -6.86
C ALA A 97 10.80 -15.18 -7.61
N ASP A 98 12.06 -15.59 -7.46
CA ASP A 98 12.63 -16.81 -8.06
C ASP A 98 12.53 -18.03 -7.13
N LYS A 99 11.97 -17.87 -5.93
CA LYS A 99 11.84 -18.93 -4.92
C LYS A 99 10.44 -19.53 -4.89
N THR A 100 10.36 -20.80 -4.51
CA THR A 100 9.11 -21.46 -4.15
C THR A 100 8.66 -21.09 -2.74
N LEU A 101 7.38 -21.31 -2.43
CA LEU A 101 6.85 -21.10 -1.08
C LEU A 101 7.62 -21.91 -0.02
N ASP A 102 7.90 -23.18 -0.29
CA ASP A 102 8.61 -24.05 0.66
C ASP A 102 10.02 -23.54 0.95
N GLU A 103 10.76 -23.07 -0.07
CA GLU A 103 12.07 -22.47 0.11
C GLU A 103 12.01 -21.22 0.98
N LEU A 104 11.02 -20.35 0.78
CA LEU A 104 10.85 -19.12 1.55
C LEU A 104 10.42 -19.39 3.00
N GLN A 105 9.50 -20.32 3.22
CA GLN A 105 9.03 -20.68 4.57
C GLN A 105 10.06 -21.45 5.40
N ALA A 106 11.11 -21.98 4.79
CA ALA A 106 12.24 -22.57 5.48
C ALA A 106 13.22 -21.52 6.07
N LEU A 107 13.09 -20.25 5.69
CA LEU A 107 13.93 -19.18 6.15
C LEU A 107 13.41 -18.55 7.46
N ASN A 108 14.34 -17.92 8.18
CA ASN A 108 14.00 -17.10 9.34
C ASN A 108 13.84 -15.62 8.92
N ALA A 109 12.62 -15.13 8.87
CA ALA A 109 12.29 -13.73 8.57
C ALA A 109 12.62 -12.74 9.70
N ALA A 110 13.03 -13.26 10.88
CA ALA A 110 13.48 -12.46 12.01
C ALA A 110 15.00 -12.57 12.23
N HIS A 111 15.78 -12.89 11.20
CA HIS A 111 17.20 -13.20 11.34
C HIS A 111 18.01 -12.09 12.02
N ILE A 112 17.65 -10.83 11.79
CA ILE A 112 18.31 -9.66 12.40
C ILE A 112 17.84 -9.39 13.85
N TRP A 113 16.86 -10.16 14.36
CA TRP A 113 16.34 -10.04 15.72
C TRP A 113 16.91 -11.13 16.59
N PRO A 114 17.79 -10.83 17.57
CA PRO A 114 18.46 -11.86 18.38
C PRO A 114 17.48 -12.79 19.07
N GLY A 115 17.66 -14.11 18.86
CA GLY A 115 16.84 -15.14 19.51
C GLY A 115 15.42 -15.32 18.97
N ARG A 116 15.05 -14.60 17.89
CA ARG A 116 13.74 -14.73 17.25
C ARG A 116 13.82 -15.62 16.00
N VAL A 117 12.76 -16.38 15.79
CA VAL A 117 12.56 -17.19 14.59
C VAL A 117 11.13 -17.01 14.13
N GLU A 118 10.96 -16.40 12.94
CA GLU A 118 9.67 -16.16 12.34
C GLU A 118 9.68 -16.64 10.89
N LYS A 119 8.53 -17.10 10.40
CA LYS A 119 8.37 -17.48 9.01
C LYS A 119 7.96 -16.27 8.15
N ILE A 120 8.30 -16.31 6.86
CA ILE A 120 7.66 -15.45 5.86
C ILE A 120 6.21 -15.92 5.72
N PRO A 121 5.19 -15.10 6.06
CA PRO A 121 3.81 -15.54 6.01
C PRO A 121 3.27 -15.50 4.57
N THR A 122 2.30 -16.36 4.29
CA THR A 122 1.43 -16.20 3.11
C THR A 122 0.41 -15.10 3.37
N LEU A 123 -0.05 -14.44 2.29
CA LEU A 123 -1.12 -13.45 2.41
C LEU A 123 -2.42 -14.06 2.99
N ALA A 124 -2.70 -15.31 2.65
CA ALA A 124 -3.87 -16.03 3.18
C ALA A 124 -3.79 -16.26 4.69
N GLU A 125 -2.61 -16.57 5.23
CA GLU A 125 -2.40 -16.69 6.69
C GLU A 125 -2.67 -15.37 7.40
N VAL A 126 -2.16 -14.25 6.86
CA VAL A 126 -2.37 -12.91 7.44
C VAL A 126 -3.86 -12.56 7.48
N VAL A 127 -4.54 -12.63 6.34
CA VAL A 127 -5.96 -12.27 6.22
C VAL A 127 -6.87 -13.13 7.08
N LYS A 128 -6.54 -14.42 7.23
CA LYS A 128 -7.32 -15.36 8.05
C LYS A 128 -7.14 -15.13 9.55
N THR A 129 -5.97 -14.64 9.97
CA THR A 129 -5.61 -14.55 11.39
C THR A 129 -6.04 -13.24 12.00
N LEU A 130 -5.96 -12.13 11.24
CA LEU A 130 -6.31 -10.81 11.76
C LEU A 130 -7.82 -10.59 11.87
N PRO A 131 -8.28 -9.65 12.72
CA PRO A 131 -9.70 -9.37 12.92
C PRO A 131 -10.46 -9.13 11.60
N PRO A 132 -11.73 -9.53 11.51
CA PRO A 132 -12.50 -9.46 10.27
C PRO A 132 -12.83 -8.03 9.80
N ASP A 133 -12.68 -7.03 10.66
CA ASP A 133 -12.85 -5.61 10.40
C ASP A 133 -11.53 -4.87 10.08
N THR A 134 -10.39 -5.58 10.10
CA THR A 134 -9.10 -5.01 9.71
C THR A 134 -9.13 -4.55 8.26
N ILE A 135 -8.79 -3.28 8.01
CA ILE A 135 -8.55 -2.76 6.67
C ILE A 135 -7.12 -3.10 6.24
N PHE A 136 -6.96 -3.55 5.01
CA PHE A 136 -5.65 -3.91 4.46
C PHE A 136 -5.24 -2.97 3.34
N ASN A 137 -3.98 -2.58 3.34
CA ASN A 137 -3.30 -2.04 2.18
C ASN A 137 -2.26 -3.06 1.69
N PHE A 138 -2.49 -3.68 0.52
CA PHE A 138 -1.54 -4.59 -0.11
C PHE A 138 -0.71 -3.80 -1.12
N GLU A 139 0.58 -3.58 -0.81
CA GLU A 139 1.50 -3.01 -1.78
C GLU A 139 1.96 -4.08 -2.77
N ILE A 140 1.75 -3.82 -4.06
CA ILE A 140 2.16 -4.70 -5.15
C ILE A 140 3.64 -4.48 -5.43
N LYS A 141 4.50 -5.43 -5.06
CA LYS A 141 5.95 -5.40 -5.23
C LYS A 141 6.36 -5.93 -6.61
N ASN A 142 5.90 -5.30 -7.66
CA ASN A 142 6.28 -5.63 -9.03
C ASN A 142 6.63 -4.33 -9.78
N PHE A 143 7.92 -4.10 -9.97
CA PHE A 143 8.43 -2.90 -10.65
C PHE A 143 8.71 -3.11 -12.14
N SER A 144 8.56 -4.33 -12.66
CA SER A 144 8.79 -4.61 -14.06
C SER A 144 7.59 -4.24 -14.94
N PHE A 145 7.84 -3.55 -16.06
CA PHE A 145 6.84 -3.30 -17.10
C PHE A 145 6.31 -4.57 -17.76
N PHE A 146 7.16 -5.57 -17.86
CA PHE A 146 6.94 -6.80 -18.64
C PHE A 146 6.98 -8.05 -17.76
N SER A 147 6.79 -7.91 -16.44
CA SER A 147 6.79 -9.08 -15.57
C SER A 147 5.71 -10.09 -15.98
N GLU A 148 6.13 -11.33 -16.20
CA GLU A 148 5.23 -12.44 -16.45
C GLU A 148 4.48 -12.89 -15.19
N GLN A 149 4.96 -12.50 -14.01
CA GLN A 149 4.41 -12.96 -12.71
C GLN A 149 3.01 -12.44 -12.41
N ARG A 150 2.63 -11.26 -12.93
CA ARG A 150 1.27 -10.72 -12.84
C ARG A 150 0.71 -10.73 -11.41
N THR A 151 1.51 -10.34 -10.42
CA THR A 151 1.11 -10.28 -9.00
C THR A 151 -0.20 -9.52 -8.82
N GLU A 152 -0.41 -8.44 -9.58
CA GLU A 152 -1.62 -7.63 -9.55
C GLU A 152 -2.90 -8.42 -9.90
N LEU A 153 -2.80 -9.36 -10.85
CA LEU A 153 -3.95 -10.17 -11.26
C LEU A 153 -4.25 -11.29 -10.26
N GLU A 154 -3.22 -11.87 -9.66
CA GLU A 154 -3.39 -12.85 -8.58
C GLU A 154 -4.02 -12.20 -7.34
N LEU A 155 -3.64 -10.97 -7.02
CA LEU A 155 -4.28 -10.21 -5.93
C LEU A 155 -5.75 -9.91 -6.22
N VAL A 156 -6.13 -9.57 -7.46
CA VAL A 156 -7.54 -9.41 -7.84
C VAL A 156 -8.32 -10.71 -7.62
N ARG A 157 -7.78 -11.87 -8.03
CA ARG A 157 -8.40 -13.18 -7.77
C ARG A 157 -8.53 -13.45 -6.29
N PHE A 158 -7.45 -13.25 -5.53
CA PHE A 158 -7.41 -13.45 -4.09
C PHE A 158 -8.48 -12.61 -3.37
N ILE A 159 -8.65 -11.35 -3.74
CA ILE A 159 -9.67 -10.45 -3.18
C ILE A 159 -11.08 -11.01 -3.43
N HIS A 160 -11.34 -11.54 -4.62
CA HIS A 160 -12.64 -12.14 -4.95
C HIS A 160 -12.88 -13.44 -4.17
N GLU A 161 -11.90 -14.34 -4.15
CA GLU A 161 -12.00 -15.63 -3.45
C GLU A 161 -12.23 -15.47 -1.95
N HIS A 162 -11.60 -14.48 -1.35
CA HIS A 162 -11.72 -14.20 0.08
C HIS A 162 -12.76 -13.13 0.44
N GLN A 163 -13.51 -12.59 -0.53
CA GLN A 163 -14.56 -11.57 -0.35
C GLN A 163 -14.06 -10.30 0.36
N LEU A 164 -12.89 -9.79 -0.05
CA LEU A 164 -12.17 -8.71 0.64
C LEU A 164 -12.40 -7.32 0.03
N ARG A 165 -13.26 -7.17 -0.99
CA ARG A 165 -13.38 -5.94 -1.78
C ARG A 165 -13.58 -4.69 -0.92
N ASP A 166 -14.40 -4.78 0.14
CA ASP A 166 -14.80 -3.63 0.95
C ASP A 166 -13.78 -3.25 2.03
N ARG A 167 -12.69 -4.01 2.15
CA ARG A 167 -11.67 -3.80 3.19
C ARG A 167 -10.22 -3.93 2.70
N VAL A 168 -10.02 -3.92 1.38
CA VAL A 168 -8.67 -3.97 0.77
C VAL A 168 -8.45 -2.79 -0.16
N ILE A 169 -7.27 -2.22 -0.06
CA ILE A 169 -6.71 -1.24 -0.96
C ILE A 169 -5.51 -1.90 -1.64
N LEU A 170 -5.45 -1.89 -2.98
CA LEU A 170 -4.25 -2.29 -3.71
C LEU A 170 -3.42 -1.05 -4.04
N SER A 171 -2.20 -1.01 -3.53
CA SER A 171 -1.29 0.11 -3.78
C SER A 171 -0.05 -0.30 -4.57
N SER A 172 0.57 0.64 -5.27
CA SER A 172 1.84 0.43 -5.95
C SER A 172 2.52 1.74 -6.30
N PHE A 173 3.86 1.73 -6.36
CA PHE A 173 4.66 2.77 -7.00
C PHE A 173 4.64 2.69 -8.53
N ASN A 174 4.26 1.54 -9.08
CA ASN A 174 4.16 1.35 -10.52
C ASN A 174 2.71 1.68 -10.99
N PRO A 175 2.49 2.79 -11.72
CA PRO A 175 1.16 3.17 -12.16
C PRO A 175 0.52 2.15 -13.12
N LEU A 176 1.32 1.31 -13.78
CA LEU A 176 0.80 0.24 -14.64
C LEU A 176 0.16 -0.89 -13.82
N ASN A 177 0.65 -1.18 -12.61
CA ASN A 177 0.01 -2.15 -11.74
C ASN A 177 -1.40 -1.66 -11.37
N ILE A 178 -1.53 -0.40 -10.96
CA ILE A 178 -2.82 0.22 -10.64
C ILE A 178 -3.75 0.21 -11.86
N TRP A 179 -3.24 0.61 -13.03
CA TRP A 179 -4.02 0.58 -14.27
C TRP A 179 -4.51 -0.83 -14.61
N ARG A 180 -3.66 -1.87 -14.45
CA ARG A 180 -4.02 -3.28 -14.71
C ARG A 180 -5.06 -3.80 -13.71
N VAL A 181 -4.94 -3.45 -12.43
CA VAL A 181 -5.98 -3.76 -11.43
C VAL A 181 -7.32 -3.20 -11.88
N LYS A 182 -7.38 -1.90 -12.22
CA LYS A 182 -8.63 -1.27 -12.67
C LYS A 182 -9.19 -1.87 -13.96
N MET A 183 -8.35 -2.36 -14.84
CA MET A 183 -8.79 -3.08 -16.06
C MET A 183 -9.33 -4.48 -15.74
N ALA A 184 -8.82 -5.14 -14.70
CA ALA A 184 -9.28 -6.46 -14.27
C ALA A 184 -10.55 -6.38 -13.42
N ASP A 185 -10.62 -5.46 -12.47
CA ASP A 185 -11.81 -5.13 -11.69
C ASP A 185 -11.81 -3.64 -11.31
N PRO A 186 -12.64 -2.81 -11.96
CA PRO A 186 -12.69 -1.37 -11.69
C PRO A 186 -13.32 -1.02 -10.32
N LEU A 187 -13.85 -1.99 -9.57
CA LEU A 187 -14.46 -1.79 -8.25
C LEU A 187 -13.51 -2.08 -7.08
N ILE A 188 -12.29 -2.54 -7.33
CA ILE A 188 -11.26 -2.67 -6.30
C ILE A 188 -10.65 -1.29 -6.02
N PHE A 189 -10.57 -0.91 -4.76
CA PHE A 189 -9.93 0.34 -4.35
C PHE A 189 -8.44 0.28 -4.63
N THR A 190 -7.96 1.35 -5.26
CA THR A 190 -6.56 1.47 -5.64
C THR A 190 -5.94 2.73 -5.06
N ALA A 191 -4.68 2.63 -4.67
CA ALA A 191 -3.88 3.75 -4.24
C ALA A 191 -2.56 3.84 -5.02
N TYR A 192 -2.12 5.04 -5.27
CA TYR A 192 -0.84 5.27 -5.90
C TYR A 192 0.15 5.85 -4.88
N LEU A 193 1.28 5.15 -4.76
CA LEU A 193 2.39 5.51 -3.88
C LEU A 193 3.39 6.37 -4.65
N TRP A 194 3.89 7.43 -4.03
CA TRP A 194 5.01 8.21 -4.56
C TRP A 194 5.85 8.83 -3.44
N PHE A 195 7.10 9.08 -3.74
CA PHE A 195 7.98 9.97 -3.01
C PHE A 195 8.75 10.80 -4.03
N ASN A 196 9.26 11.96 -3.65
CA ASN A 196 9.86 12.94 -4.57
C ASN A 196 11.26 12.54 -5.07
N PRO A 197 11.39 11.62 -6.03
CA PRO A 197 12.61 11.43 -6.75
C PRO A 197 12.55 12.21 -8.06
N SER A 198 13.62 12.16 -8.82
CA SER A 198 13.66 12.63 -10.20
C SER A 198 12.37 12.32 -10.98
N ILE A 199 11.89 13.28 -11.78
CA ILE A 199 10.73 13.15 -12.69
C ILE A 199 10.82 11.96 -13.67
N PHE A 200 11.99 11.36 -13.80
CA PHE A 200 12.24 10.20 -14.68
C PHE A 200 11.91 8.85 -14.04
N THR A 201 11.40 8.82 -12.81
CA THR A 201 11.01 7.57 -12.14
C THR A 201 9.49 7.44 -12.07
N PHE A 202 8.98 6.18 -12.11
CA PHE A 202 7.55 5.90 -11.92
C PHE A 202 7.03 6.26 -10.53
N ARG A 203 7.90 6.65 -9.62
CA ARG A 203 7.57 7.05 -8.25
C ARG A 203 7.22 8.53 -8.13
N HIS A 204 7.04 9.23 -9.27
CA HIS A 204 6.70 10.64 -9.32
C HIS A 204 5.18 10.85 -9.26
N PRO A 205 4.67 11.90 -8.60
CA PRO A 205 3.23 12.19 -8.50
C PRO A 205 2.51 12.30 -9.85
N LEU A 206 3.20 12.56 -10.96
CA LEU A 206 2.62 12.52 -12.31
C LEU A 206 2.04 11.15 -12.70
N GLY A 207 2.42 10.06 -12.03
CA GLY A 207 1.83 8.74 -12.23
C GLY A 207 0.32 8.71 -11.97
N VAL A 208 -0.19 9.60 -11.12
CA VAL A 208 -1.64 9.79 -10.87
C VAL A 208 -2.41 10.01 -12.18
N HIS A 209 -1.84 10.75 -13.14
CA HIS A 209 -2.48 11.04 -14.43
C HIS A 209 -2.57 9.81 -15.35
N LEU A 210 -1.77 8.78 -15.09
CA LEU A 210 -1.74 7.54 -15.85
C LEU A 210 -2.66 6.47 -15.26
N CYS A 211 -2.67 6.34 -13.94
CA CYS A 211 -3.34 5.22 -13.27
C CYS A 211 -4.70 5.58 -12.64
N HIS A 212 -4.99 6.87 -12.44
CA HIS A 212 -6.26 7.34 -11.89
C HIS A 212 -6.67 6.60 -10.60
N PRO A 213 -5.89 6.67 -9.52
CA PRO A 213 -6.14 5.95 -8.28
C PRO A 213 -7.35 6.52 -7.52
N ASP A 214 -7.91 5.73 -6.61
CA ASP A 214 -9.04 6.16 -5.76
C ASP A 214 -8.55 6.84 -4.49
N ILE A 215 -7.31 6.56 -4.08
CA ILE A 215 -6.68 7.07 -2.86
C ILE A 215 -5.27 7.55 -3.20
N PHE A 216 -4.82 8.61 -2.57
CA PHE A 216 -3.45 9.10 -2.66
C PHE A 216 -2.62 8.58 -1.50
N HIS A 217 -1.47 8.01 -1.80
CA HIS A 217 -0.47 7.60 -0.81
C HIS A 217 0.83 8.41 -0.99
N PRO A 218 0.83 9.70 -0.60
CA PRO A 218 2.04 10.53 -0.65
C PRO A 218 3.00 10.17 0.47
N PHE A 219 4.32 10.28 0.19
CA PHE A 219 5.32 10.31 1.25
C PHE A 219 5.16 11.57 2.10
N THR A 220 5.53 11.51 3.38
CA THR A 220 5.36 12.58 4.38
C THR A 220 5.80 13.96 3.86
N GLU A 221 6.97 14.05 3.22
CA GLU A 221 7.53 15.30 2.70
C GLU A 221 6.83 15.79 1.42
N ASP A 222 6.07 14.94 0.76
CA ASP A 222 5.37 15.25 -0.50
C ASP A 222 3.95 15.76 -0.29
N VAL A 223 3.46 15.83 0.94
CA VAL A 223 2.17 16.43 1.28
C VAL A 223 2.25 17.95 1.17
N ASN A 224 2.28 18.44 -0.08
CA ASN A 224 2.36 19.86 -0.41
C ASN A 224 1.00 20.44 -0.83
N TRP A 225 0.97 21.76 -1.01
CA TRP A 225 -0.25 22.46 -1.41
C TRP A 225 -0.90 21.89 -2.69
N GLY A 226 -0.10 21.53 -3.68
CA GLY A 226 -0.63 21.01 -4.95
C GLY A 226 -1.34 19.65 -4.78
N VAL A 227 -0.75 18.75 -4.01
CA VAL A 227 -1.36 17.44 -3.68
C VAL A 227 -2.65 17.62 -2.90
N GLN A 228 -2.65 18.48 -1.87
CA GLN A 228 -3.85 18.79 -1.08
C GLN A 228 -4.95 19.43 -1.93
N PHE A 229 -4.59 20.35 -2.84
CA PHE A 229 -5.54 20.98 -3.75
C PHE A 229 -6.24 19.95 -4.64
N TRP A 230 -5.49 19.03 -5.28
CA TRP A 230 -6.07 17.98 -6.11
C TRP A 230 -6.90 16.98 -5.31
N SER A 231 -6.44 16.58 -4.14
CA SER A 231 -7.19 15.73 -3.21
C SER A 231 -8.57 16.33 -2.92
N ARG A 232 -8.63 17.63 -2.59
CA ARG A 232 -9.89 18.33 -2.28
C ARG A 232 -10.80 18.45 -3.50
N ILE A 233 -10.29 18.86 -4.64
CA ILE A 233 -11.09 19.04 -5.87
C ILE A 233 -11.66 17.72 -6.37
N LYS A 234 -10.88 16.65 -6.31
CA LYS A 234 -11.29 15.32 -6.78
C LYS A 234 -11.97 14.50 -5.70
N GLN A 235 -11.99 15.00 -4.45
CA GLN A 235 -12.51 14.27 -3.28
C GLN A 235 -11.78 12.92 -3.08
N ILE A 236 -10.46 12.89 -3.31
CA ILE A 236 -9.61 11.73 -3.14
C ILE A 236 -9.01 11.77 -1.73
N PRO A 237 -9.31 10.82 -0.85
CA PRO A 237 -8.66 10.77 0.47
C PRO A 237 -7.17 10.50 0.36
N MET A 238 -6.42 10.90 1.37
CA MET A 238 -4.99 10.64 1.47
C MET A 238 -4.70 9.73 2.66
N HIS A 239 -3.78 8.76 2.44
CA HIS A 239 -3.10 8.03 3.51
C HIS A 239 -1.62 8.32 3.41
N VAL A 240 -1.06 8.99 4.41
CA VAL A 240 0.33 9.46 4.38
C VAL A 240 1.27 8.39 4.94
N TRP A 241 2.43 8.20 4.33
CA TRP A 241 3.47 7.23 4.71
C TRP A 241 4.86 7.86 4.60
N VAL A 242 5.86 7.48 5.36
CA VAL A 242 5.78 6.83 6.66
C VAL A 242 5.81 7.93 7.72
N VAL A 243 4.86 7.95 8.65
CA VAL A 243 4.73 9.02 9.64
C VAL A 243 5.20 8.47 10.98
N ASN A 244 6.43 8.80 11.37
CA ASN A 244 7.07 8.31 12.59
C ASN A 244 7.35 9.43 13.62
N ASP A 245 7.02 10.66 13.26
CA ASP A 245 7.20 11.83 14.12
C ASP A 245 5.85 12.31 14.68
N GLU A 246 5.80 12.61 15.96
CA GLU A 246 4.57 12.98 16.68
C GLU A 246 3.99 14.32 16.19
N ASP A 247 4.83 15.29 15.87
CA ASP A 247 4.37 16.58 15.37
C ASP A 247 3.76 16.44 13.97
N ASP A 248 4.34 15.58 13.12
CA ASP A 248 3.76 15.22 11.82
C ASP A 248 2.44 14.46 11.99
N MET A 249 2.33 13.52 12.95
CA MET A 249 1.07 12.83 13.24
C MET A 249 -0.02 13.83 13.61
N ARG A 250 0.26 14.77 14.52
CA ARG A 250 -0.70 15.81 14.92
C ARG A 250 -1.06 16.74 13.76
N ARG A 251 -0.08 17.13 12.97
CA ARG A 251 -0.26 17.98 11.79
C ARG A 251 -1.18 17.34 10.76
N PHE A 252 -0.96 16.08 10.43
CA PHE A 252 -1.78 15.35 9.46
C PHE A 252 -3.17 14.98 9.98
N ALA A 253 -3.30 14.70 11.27
CA ALA A 253 -4.59 14.48 11.92
C ALA A 253 -5.53 15.69 11.81
N ALA A 254 -4.97 16.90 11.75
CA ALA A 254 -5.74 18.14 11.62
C ALA A 254 -6.27 18.40 10.19
N ASP A 255 -5.78 17.70 9.15
CA ASP A 255 -6.26 17.86 7.77
C ASP A 255 -7.43 16.88 7.48
N PRO A 256 -8.65 17.38 7.21
CA PRO A 256 -9.82 16.52 7.00
C PRO A 256 -9.74 15.62 5.76
N ASN A 257 -8.82 15.89 4.80
CA ASN A 257 -8.60 15.06 3.63
C ASN A 257 -7.63 13.90 3.88
N ILE A 258 -6.85 13.97 4.97
CA ILE A 258 -6.00 12.86 5.40
C ILE A 258 -6.87 11.93 6.24
N LYS A 259 -7.12 10.76 5.72
CA LYS A 259 -8.02 9.74 6.28
C LYS A 259 -7.27 8.56 6.88
N GLY A 260 -5.94 8.57 6.82
CA GLY A 260 -5.11 7.55 7.43
C GLY A 260 -3.64 7.90 7.41
N MET A 261 -2.88 7.27 8.29
CA MET A 261 -1.42 7.33 8.37
C MET A 261 -0.84 5.93 8.51
N MET A 262 0.31 5.71 7.88
CA MET A 262 1.12 4.50 7.98
C MET A 262 2.35 4.82 8.83
N THR A 263 2.61 4.03 9.85
CA THR A 263 3.71 4.24 10.80
C THR A 263 4.48 2.95 11.08
N ASP A 264 5.76 3.09 11.36
CA ASP A 264 6.60 2.00 11.88
C ASP A 264 6.42 1.78 13.39
N ASP A 265 5.84 2.76 14.11
CA ASP A 265 5.54 2.70 15.54
C ASP A 265 4.03 2.83 15.79
N SER A 266 3.35 1.69 15.80
CA SER A 266 1.90 1.60 16.00
C SER A 266 1.44 2.21 17.32
N LYS A 267 2.20 2.00 18.39
CA LYS A 267 1.87 2.50 19.72
C LYS A 267 1.90 4.03 19.75
N LEU A 268 2.98 4.63 19.23
CA LEU A 268 3.12 6.09 19.16
C LEU A 268 1.95 6.70 18.37
N LEU A 269 1.63 6.15 17.19
CA LEU A 269 0.53 6.66 16.37
C LEU A 269 -0.81 6.60 17.11
N VAL A 270 -1.13 5.48 17.73
CA VAL A 270 -2.43 5.30 18.41
C VAL A 270 -2.55 6.22 19.63
N GLU A 271 -1.50 6.37 20.42
CA GLU A 271 -1.47 7.28 21.57
C GLU A 271 -1.64 8.74 21.12
N THR A 272 -0.88 9.18 20.11
CA THR A 272 -0.95 10.55 19.57
C THR A 272 -2.33 10.88 18.98
N LEU A 273 -2.92 9.97 18.21
CA LEU A 273 -4.24 10.20 17.61
C LEU A 273 -5.35 10.19 18.64
N LYS A 274 -5.26 9.37 19.69
CA LYS A 274 -6.21 9.37 20.82
C LYS A 274 -6.21 10.71 21.54
N GLU A 275 -5.06 11.33 21.74
CA GLU A 275 -4.97 12.67 22.32
C GLU A 275 -5.54 13.74 21.37
N ALA A 276 -5.49 13.53 20.06
CA ALA A 276 -6.12 14.40 19.06
C ALA A 276 -7.64 14.15 18.87
N GLY A 277 -8.22 13.15 19.57
CA GLY A 277 -9.64 12.82 19.49
C GLY A 277 -10.05 11.90 18.34
N LEU A 278 -9.07 11.15 17.78
CA LEU A 278 -9.26 10.22 16.66
C LEU A 278 -9.06 8.75 17.05
#